data_4a4588dcb5f8a57763519ff6136514d8
#
_entry.id   4a4588dcb5f8a57763519ff6136514d8
#
_cell.length_a   1.000
_cell.length_b   1.000
_cell.length_c   1.000
_cell.angle_alpha   90.00
_cell.angle_beta   90.00
_cell.angle_gamma   90.00
#
_symmetry.space_group_name_H-M   'P 1'
#
loop_
_entity.id
_entity.type
_entity.pdbx_description
1 polymer ?
#
loop_
_entity_poly.entity_id
_entity_poly.type
_entity_poly.pdbx_seq_one_letter_code
_entity_poly.pdbx_strand_id
1 'polypeptide(L)'
;VVTTVRGTRVAPILRALAVMAIVLVADRITKHLVKVHIQPGQSKHVFSWLHLVHDQNNGVAFGFLSGGGALVVIITAAVALALVVFFLRGPDRPWLWLSTGLLAGGAVGNLLDRLLDGSVTDFIKLPHWPAFNVSD
;
A
#
# COMPACT_ATOMS: atom_id res chain seq x y z
N VAL A 1 -6.24 45.34 8.28
CA VAL A 1 -6.43 44.34 7.21
C VAL A 1 -5.37 43.26 7.38
N VAL A 2 -5.75 42.12 7.99
CA VAL A 2 -4.87 40.98 8.12
C VAL A 2 -4.90 40.23 6.79
N THR A 3 -3.89 40.42 5.97
CA THR A 3 -3.63 39.59 4.78
C THR A 3 -3.19 38.22 5.26
N THR A 4 -4.11 37.28 5.40
CA THR A 4 -3.79 35.85 5.54
C THR A 4 -3.06 35.44 4.27
N VAL A 5 -1.74 35.30 4.37
CA VAL A 5 -0.92 34.62 3.35
C VAL A 5 -1.47 33.19 3.28
N ARG A 6 -2.26 32.90 2.24
CA ARG A 6 -2.62 31.52 1.88
C ARG A 6 -1.31 30.80 1.58
N GLY A 7 -0.80 30.06 2.57
CA GLY A 7 0.32 29.17 2.37
C GLY A 7 0.10 28.35 1.11
N THR A 8 1.11 28.28 0.26
CA THR A 8 0.98 27.61 -1.03
C THR A 8 0.60 26.14 -0.79
N ARG A 9 -0.61 25.75 -1.27
CA ARG A 9 -1.13 24.35 -1.19
C ARG A 9 -0.19 23.31 -1.80
N VAL A 10 0.88 23.77 -2.43
CA VAL A 10 1.89 22.97 -3.12
C VAL A 10 2.74 22.14 -2.14
N ALA A 11 3.16 22.71 -1.02
CA ALA A 11 4.05 22.00 -0.08
C ALA A 11 3.43 20.74 0.52
N PRO A 12 2.18 20.71 1.03
CA PRO A 12 1.54 19.48 1.49
C PRO A 12 1.38 18.43 0.38
N ILE A 13 1.09 18.86 -0.84
CA ILE A 13 0.96 17.97 -1.99
C ILE A 13 2.30 17.31 -2.31
N LEU A 14 3.38 18.09 -2.38
CA LEU A 14 4.72 17.54 -2.63
C LEU A 14 5.16 16.56 -1.52
N ARG A 15 4.83 16.85 -0.26
CA ARG A 15 5.10 15.92 0.86
C ARG A 15 4.32 14.62 0.71
N ALA A 16 3.03 14.68 0.38
CA ALA A 16 2.22 13.50 0.15
C ALA A 16 2.76 12.65 -1.01
N LEU A 17 3.14 13.29 -2.13
CA LEU A 17 3.76 12.60 -3.27
C LEU A 17 5.11 11.98 -2.92
N ALA A 18 5.93 12.66 -2.12
CA ALA A 18 7.21 12.12 -1.66
C ALA A 18 7.01 10.86 -0.78
N VAL A 19 6.07 10.91 0.17
CA VAL A 19 5.73 9.74 1.01
C VAL A 19 5.20 8.60 0.16
N MET A 20 4.28 8.88 -0.76
CA MET A 20 3.76 7.89 -1.70
C MET A 20 4.88 7.23 -2.51
N ALA A 21 5.81 8.01 -3.04
CA ALA A 21 6.95 7.50 -3.79
C ALA A 21 7.85 6.59 -2.92
N ILE A 22 8.12 6.99 -1.67
CA ILE A 22 8.91 6.18 -0.73
C ILE A 22 8.22 4.83 -0.47
N VAL A 23 6.91 4.83 -0.20
CA VAL A 23 6.14 3.58 0.00
C VAL A 23 6.21 2.68 -1.23
N LEU A 24 5.98 3.23 -2.42
CA LEU A 24 6.03 2.47 -3.67
C LEU A 24 7.41 1.88 -3.94
N VAL A 25 8.47 2.65 -3.73
CA VAL A 25 9.85 2.17 -3.93
C VAL A 25 10.18 1.07 -2.92
N ALA A 26 9.86 1.28 -1.64
CA ALA A 26 10.09 0.28 -0.59
C ALA A 26 9.31 -1.01 -0.87
N ASP A 27 8.03 -0.89 -1.26
CA ASP A 27 7.19 -2.03 -1.62
C ASP A 27 7.77 -2.81 -2.81
N ARG A 28 8.15 -2.13 -3.88
CA ARG A 28 8.75 -2.76 -5.07
C ARG A 28 10.06 -3.47 -4.78
N ILE A 29 10.95 -2.82 -4.02
CA ILE A 29 12.25 -3.40 -3.66
C ILE A 29 12.04 -4.64 -2.79
N THR A 30 11.22 -4.55 -1.75
CA THR A 30 11.01 -5.67 -0.81
C THR A 30 10.34 -6.86 -1.49
N LYS A 31 9.31 -6.64 -2.31
CA LYS A 31 8.65 -7.69 -3.09
C LYS A 31 9.61 -8.35 -4.10
N HIS A 32 10.44 -7.55 -4.78
CA HIS A 32 11.45 -8.08 -5.69
C HIS A 32 12.46 -8.97 -4.97
N LEU A 33 12.99 -8.51 -3.83
CA LEU A 33 13.92 -9.30 -3.03
C LEU A 33 13.30 -10.62 -2.56
N VAL A 34 12.05 -10.61 -2.15
CA VAL A 34 11.32 -11.82 -1.78
C VAL A 34 11.19 -12.78 -2.96
N LYS A 35 10.73 -12.29 -4.11
CA LYS A 35 10.56 -13.11 -5.33
C LYS A 35 11.87 -13.77 -5.79
N VAL A 36 13.00 -13.09 -5.60
CA VAL A 36 14.32 -13.62 -6.02
C VAL A 36 14.90 -14.62 -5.00
N HIS A 37 14.67 -14.43 -3.70
CA HIS A 37 15.34 -15.19 -2.65
C HIS A 37 14.48 -16.26 -1.96
N ILE A 38 13.17 -16.22 -2.14
CA ILE A 38 12.22 -17.15 -1.50
C ILE A 38 11.32 -17.71 -2.60
N GLN A 39 11.34 -19.04 -2.76
CA GLN A 39 10.46 -19.68 -3.73
C GLN A 39 8.99 -19.62 -3.27
N PRO A 40 8.02 -19.59 -4.20
CA PRO A 40 6.60 -19.64 -3.85
C PRO A 40 6.27 -20.79 -2.90
N GLY A 41 5.53 -20.48 -1.84
CA GLY A 41 5.17 -21.47 -0.80
C GLY A 41 6.26 -21.80 0.22
N GLN A 42 7.45 -21.23 0.08
CA GLN A 42 8.52 -21.38 1.07
C GLN A 42 8.47 -20.29 2.14
N SER A 43 9.03 -20.60 3.32
CA SER A 43 9.21 -19.65 4.40
C SER A 43 10.65 -19.66 4.89
N LYS A 44 11.18 -18.48 5.23
CA LYS A 44 12.45 -18.29 5.92
C LYS A 44 12.18 -17.76 7.32
N HIS A 45 12.68 -18.46 8.30
CA HIS A 45 12.61 -18.06 9.70
C HIS A 45 13.63 -16.93 9.95
N VAL A 46 13.17 -15.80 10.47
CA VAL A 46 14.01 -14.65 10.85
C VAL A 46 14.14 -14.58 12.37
N PHE A 47 13.01 -14.59 13.06
CA PHE A 47 12.91 -14.64 14.52
C PHE A 47 11.81 -15.64 14.91
N SER A 48 11.74 -16.03 16.19
CA SER A 48 10.70 -16.94 16.68
C SER A 48 9.26 -16.52 16.37
N TRP A 49 9.05 -15.23 16.16
CA TRP A 49 7.76 -14.62 15.90
C TRP A 49 7.65 -13.98 14.49
N LEU A 50 8.72 -14.01 13.67
CA LEU A 50 8.74 -13.40 12.33
C LEU A 50 9.27 -14.39 11.30
N HIS A 51 8.45 -14.66 10.30
CA HIS A 51 8.83 -15.44 9.12
C HIS A 51 8.71 -14.55 7.87
N LEU A 52 9.64 -14.72 6.95
CA LEU A 52 9.49 -14.23 5.59
C LEU A 52 8.94 -15.34 4.73
N VAL A 53 7.85 -15.09 4.04
CA VAL A 53 7.17 -16.05 3.16
C VAL A 53 7.08 -15.47 1.75
N HIS A 54 6.84 -16.32 0.77
CA HIS A 54 6.45 -15.87 -0.56
C HIS A 54 5.03 -16.38 -0.81
N ASP A 55 4.06 -15.59 -0.39
CA ASP A 55 2.65 -15.89 -0.54
C ASP A 55 2.02 -15.00 -1.63
N GLN A 56 1.08 -15.55 -2.39
CA GLN A 56 0.37 -14.85 -3.46
C GLN A 56 -1.09 -14.63 -3.05
N ASN A 57 -1.43 -13.37 -2.82
CA ASN A 57 -2.78 -12.98 -2.41
C ASN A 57 -3.60 -12.52 -3.61
N ASN A 58 -4.55 -13.35 -4.01
CA ASN A 58 -5.46 -13.09 -5.12
C ASN A 58 -6.65 -12.17 -4.74
N GLY A 59 -6.56 -11.45 -3.64
CA GLY A 59 -7.60 -10.52 -3.19
C GLY A 59 -8.62 -11.11 -2.25
N VAL A 60 -8.34 -12.29 -1.67
CA VAL A 60 -9.27 -12.98 -0.77
C VAL A 60 -8.60 -13.20 0.58
N ALA A 61 -8.60 -12.18 1.42
CA ALA A 61 -8.14 -12.28 2.81
C ALA A 61 -9.05 -13.18 3.64
N PHE A 62 -9.83 -14.03 3.28
CA PHE A 62 -10.64 -15.01 4.07
C PHE A 62 -11.42 -16.01 3.22
N GLY A 63 -11.08 -16.26 1.94
CA GLY A 63 -11.76 -17.29 1.13
C GLY A 63 -13.22 -17.00 0.75
N PHE A 64 -13.75 -15.82 1.09
CA PHE A 64 -15.18 -15.53 0.91
C PHE A 64 -15.60 -15.10 -0.50
N LEU A 65 -14.68 -14.79 -1.40
CA LEU A 65 -15.01 -14.34 -2.75
C LEU A 65 -14.07 -14.98 -3.79
N SER A 66 -14.27 -16.25 -4.08
CA SER A 66 -13.67 -16.88 -5.27
C SER A 66 -14.14 -16.10 -6.51
N GLY A 67 -13.23 -15.37 -7.16
CA GLY A 67 -13.54 -14.46 -8.29
C GLY A 67 -13.52 -12.97 -7.93
N GLY A 68 -13.26 -12.59 -6.66
CA GLY A 68 -13.35 -11.22 -6.16
C GLY A 68 -12.19 -10.28 -6.51
N GLY A 69 -11.19 -10.69 -7.28
CA GLY A 69 -10.05 -9.83 -7.61
C GLY A 69 -10.45 -8.49 -8.23
N ALA A 70 -11.39 -8.48 -9.16
CA ALA A 70 -11.90 -7.26 -9.78
C ALA A 70 -12.64 -6.35 -8.77
N LEU A 71 -13.43 -6.93 -7.88
CA LEU A 71 -14.15 -6.16 -6.85
C LEU A 71 -13.16 -5.50 -5.87
N VAL A 72 -12.13 -6.22 -5.43
CA VAL A 72 -11.09 -5.66 -4.56
C VAL A 72 -10.36 -4.52 -5.27
N VAL A 73 -10.01 -4.66 -6.55
CA VAL A 73 -9.40 -3.61 -7.35
C VAL A 73 -10.30 -2.37 -7.41
N ILE A 74 -11.59 -2.54 -7.70
CA ILE A 74 -12.56 -1.44 -7.81
C ILE A 74 -12.70 -0.72 -6.46
N ILE A 75 -12.88 -1.46 -5.37
CA ILE A 75 -13.03 -0.87 -4.03
C ILE A 75 -11.75 -0.13 -3.62
N THR A 76 -10.58 -0.73 -3.81
CA THR A 76 -9.30 -0.10 -3.47
C THR A 76 -9.09 1.17 -4.28
N ALA A 77 -9.36 1.16 -5.57
CA ALA A 77 -9.26 2.33 -6.42
C ALA A 77 -10.25 3.44 -6.00
N ALA A 78 -11.50 3.08 -5.69
CA ALA A 78 -12.51 4.03 -5.23
C ALA A 78 -12.13 4.69 -3.89
N VAL A 79 -11.65 3.91 -2.93
CA VAL A 79 -11.19 4.42 -1.62
C VAL A 79 -9.97 5.32 -1.79
N ALA A 80 -8.98 4.92 -2.60
CA ALA A 80 -7.80 5.73 -2.89
C ALA A 80 -8.18 7.07 -3.56
N LEU A 81 -9.08 7.03 -4.53
CA LEU A 81 -9.59 8.24 -5.19
C LEU A 81 -10.33 9.15 -4.20
N ALA A 82 -11.22 8.60 -3.37
CA ALA A 82 -11.93 9.37 -2.36
C ALA A 82 -10.97 10.04 -1.37
N LEU A 83 -9.93 9.34 -0.95
CA LEU A 83 -8.89 9.89 -0.07
C LEU A 83 -8.14 11.05 -0.74
N VAL A 84 -7.73 10.90 -1.99
CA VAL A 84 -7.06 11.96 -2.75
C VAL A 84 -7.97 13.19 -2.89
N VAL A 85 -9.24 12.99 -3.25
CA VAL A 85 -10.23 14.08 -3.36
C VAL A 85 -10.42 14.78 -2.02
N PHE A 86 -10.52 14.03 -0.92
CA PHE A 86 -10.64 14.58 0.43
C PHE A 86 -9.41 15.42 0.81
N PHE A 87 -8.22 14.93 0.52
CA PHE A 87 -6.97 15.65 0.74
C PHE A 87 -6.91 16.96 -0.07
N LEU A 88 -7.23 16.92 -1.36
CA LEU A 88 -7.16 18.09 -2.23
C LEU A 88 -8.16 19.21 -1.83
N ARG A 89 -9.25 18.85 -1.14
CA ARG A 89 -10.20 19.81 -0.59
C ARG A 89 -9.68 20.56 0.64
N GLY A 90 -8.70 20.00 1.37
CA GLY A 90 -8.14 20.63 2.57
C GLY A 90 -6.70 20.17 2.84
N PRO A 91 -5.74 20.47 1.94
CA PRO A 91 -4.37 19.97 2.05
C PRO A 91 -3.59 20.53 3.24
N ASP A 92 -4.05 21.65 3.81
CA ASP A 92 -3.38 22.34 4.92
C ASP A 92 -3.69 21.71 6.29
N ARG A 93 -4.51 20.66 6.34
CA ARG A 93 -4.83 19.95 7.60
C ARG A 93 -3.57 19.25 8.13
N PRO A 94 -3.28 19.35 9.44
CA PRO A 94 -2.11 18.71 10.05
C PRO A 94 -2.07 17.21 9.75
N TRP A 95 -0.91 16.71 9.36
CA TRP A 95 -0.64 15.28 9.13
C TRP A 95 -1.43 14.59 7.99
N LEU A 96 -2.40 15.29 7.37
CA LEU A 96 -3.22 14.70 6.32
C LEU A 96 -2.38 14.32 5.09
N TRP A 97 -1.35 15.09 4.76
CA TRP A 97 -0.39 14.77 3.70
C TRP A 97 0.34 13.45 3.94
N LEU A 98 0.68 13.14 5.22
CA LEU A 98 1.35 11.89 5.58
C LEU A 98 0.41 10.71 5.42
N SER A 99 -0.79 10.77 6.02
CA SER A 99 -1.79 9.72 5.90
C SER A 99 -2.19 9.46 4.44
N THR A 100 -2.38 10.53 3.65
CA THR A 100 -2.69 10.42 2.23
C THR A 100 -1.56 9.76 1.46
N GLY A 101 -0.31 10.16 1.69
CA GLY A 101 0.86 9.57 1.04
C GLY A 101 1.03 8.09 1.36
N LEU A 102 0.88 7.71 2.63
CA LEU A 102 0.96 6.30 3.06
C LEU A 102 -0.15 5.45 2.44
N LEU A 103 -1.41 5.85 2.60
CA LEU A 103 -2.56 5.07 2.14
C LEU A 103 -2.65 5.03 0.61
N ALA A 104 -2.38 6.15 -0.08
CA ALA A 104 -2.35 6.17 -1.54
C ALA A 104 -1.18 5.33 -2.08
N GLY A 105 -0.01 5.40 -1.45
CA GLY A 105 1.16 4.59 -1.81
C GLY A 105 0.88 3.10 -1.68
N GLY A 106 0.32 2.68 -0.55
CA GLY A 106 -0.08 1.29 -0.31
C GLY A 106 -1.15 0.82 -1.31
N ALA A 107 -2.23 1.60 -1.47
CA ALA A 107 -3.29 1.26 -2.42
C ALA A 107 -2.76 1.11 -3.85
N VAL A 108 -1.93 2.05 -4.32
CA VAL A 108 -1.32 1.99 -5.67
C VAL A 108 -0.34 0.83 -5.78
N GLY A 109 0.48 0.55 -4.77
CA GLY A 109 1.41 -0.58 -4.76
C GLY A 109 0.70 -1.92 -4.97
N ASN A 110 -0.31 -2.19 -4.16
CA ASN A 110 -1.10 -3.42 -4.25
C ASN A 110 -2.00 -3.46 -5.51
N LEU A 111 -2.44 -2.31 -6.02
CA LEU A 111 -3.18 -2.23 -7.28
C LEU A 111 -2.28 -2.58 -8.47
N LEU A 112 -1.06 -2.04 -8.51
CA LEU A 112 -0.08 -2.33 -9.57
C LEU A 112 0.25 -3.83 -9.62
N ASP A 113 0.46 -4.48 -8.48
CA ASP A 113 0.69 -5.93 -8.45
C ASP A 113 -0.47 -6.71 -9.08
N ARG A 114 -1.71 -6.37 -8.71
CA ARG A 114 -2.89 -7.03 -9.27
C ARG A 114 -3.04 -6.82 -10.78
N LEU A 115 -2.70 -5.64 -11.27
CA LEU A 115 -2.78 -5.33 -12.71
C LEU A 115 -1.65 -5.98 -13.52
N LEU A 116 -0.44 -6.10 -12.96
CA LEU A 116 0.72 -6.63 -13.66
C LEU A 116 0.88 -8.14 -13.48
N ASP A 117 0.68 -8.64 -12.25
CA ASP A 117 0.98 -10.01 -11.85
C ASP A 117 -0.28 -10.84 -11.55
N GLY A 118 -1.47 -10.21 -11.52
CA GLY A 118 -2.74 -10.83 -11.17
C GLY A 118 -2.95 -11.09 -9.67
N SER A 119 -1.90 -10.92 -8.86
CA SER A 119 -1.91 -11.17 -7.41
C SER A 119 -0.97 -10.24 -6.69
N VAL A 120 -1.19 -10.04 -5.39
CA VAL A 120 -0.28 -9.30 -4.51
C VAL A 120 0.71 -10.26 -3.86
N THR A 121 1.98 -9.89 -3.80
CA THR A 121 3.00 -10.64 -3.07
C THR A 121 3.02 -10.20 -1.62
N ASP A 122 2.60 -11.10 -0.71
CA ASP A 122 2.67 -10.91 0.74
C ASP A 122 3.85 -11.70 1.31
N PHE A 123 4.62 -11.09 2.21
CA PHE A 123 5.88 -11.69 2.63
C PHE A 123 6.20 -11.58 4.13
N ILE A 124 5.50 -10.76 4.89
CA ILE A 124 5.66 -10.64 6.33
C ILE A 124 4.63 -11.53 7.01
N LYS A 125 5.08 -12.59 7.69
CA LYS A 125 4.21 -13.54 8.38
C LYS A 125 4.45 -13.50 9.87
N LEU A 126 3.41 -13.13 10.63
CA LEU A 126 3.36 -13.17 12.09
C LEU A 126 2.49 -14.32 12.57
N PRO A 127 2.69 -14.84 13.81
CA PRO A 127 1.81 -15.83 14.40
C PRO A 127 0.36 -15.32 14.45
N HIS A 128 -0.58 -16.16 14.06
CA HIS A 128 -2.02 -15.87 14.09
C HIS A 128 -2.47 -14.66 13.23
N TRP A 129 -1.61 -14.13 12.35
CA TRP A 129 -1.92 -13.03 11.44
C TRP A 129 -1.76 -13.47 9.98
N PRO A 130 -2.61 -13.04 9.05
CA PRO A 130 -2.37 -13.25 7.62
C PRO A 130 -1.03 -12.69 7.19
N ALA A 131 -0.44 -13.23 6.13
CA ALA A 131 0.75 -12.60 5.55
C ALA A 131 0.37 -11.22 4.98
N PHE A 132 1.30 -10.27 5.02
CA PHE A 132 1.12 -8.90 4.54
C PHE A 132 2.42 -8.35 3.94
N ASN A 133 2.37 -7.16 3.37
CA ASN A 133 3.51 -6.49 2.73
C ASN A 133 3.64 -5.02 3.18
N VAL A 134 4.56 -4.26 2.57
CA VAL A 134 4.81 -2.86 2.91
C VAL A 134 3.65 -1.93 2.50
N SER A 135 2.85 -2.35 1.52
CA SER A 135 1.73 -1.57 0.98
C SER A 135 0.43 -1.73 1.80
N ASP A 136 0.36 -2.68 2.75
CA ASP A 136 -0.78 -2.90 3.62
C ASP A 136 -0.72 -2.00 4.86
#